data_d590a5490c78b2a9a5b64764c7dc66af
#
_entry.id   d590a5490c78b2a9a5b64764c7dc66af
#
_cell.length_a   1.000
_cell.length_b   1.000
_cell.length_c   1.000
_cell.angle_alpha   90.00
_cell.angle_beta   90.00
_cell.angle_gamma   90.00
#
_symmetry.space_group_name_H-M   'P 1'
#
loop_
_entity.id
_entity.type
_entity.pdbx_description
1 polymer ?
#
loop_
_entity_poly.entity_id
_entity_poly.type
_entity_poly.pdbx_seq_one_letter_code
_entity_poly.pdbx_strand_id
1 'polypeptide(L)'
;RKMPELDRSLSVFRFLPWEFDKLADFAQENGIDLTVVGMDDPLVGGIVDVFEARGLRVFGPRKNAAILEGSKAFSKDLMKKYGIPTAAYENFHSPEDAIEYLKTAKMPIVIKG
;
A
#
# COMPACT_ATOMS: atom_id res chain seq x y z
N ARG A 1 -0.74 31.66 13.36
CA ARG A 1 0.08 31.80 12.16
C ARG A 1 -0.81 31.49 10.96
N LYS A 2 -1.16 32.51 10.14
CA LYS A 2 -1.89 32.24 8.88
C LYS A 2 -1.07 31.27 8.05
N MET A 3 -1.68 30.14 7.67
CA MET A 3 -1.11 29.28 6.63
C MET A 3 -0.98 30.16 5.37
N PRO A 4 0.16 30.07 4.64
CA PRO A 4 0.24 30.73 3.35
C PRO A 4 -0.98 30.30 2.53
N GLU A 5 -1.59 31.24 1.80
CA GLU A 5 -2.69 30.95 0.89
C GLU A 5 -2.28 29.75 0.03
N LEU A 6 -2.81 28.58 0.38
CA LEU A 6 -2.78 27.43 -0.50
C LEU A 6 -3.53 27.84 -1.74
N ASP A 7 -2.78 27.90 -2.77
CA ASP A 7 -3.02 28.44 -4.07
C ASP A 7 -4.45 28.20 -4.60
N ARG A 8 -4.97 29.24 -5.23
CA ARG A 8 -6.24 29.27 -5.93
C ARG A 8 -6.36 28.33 -7.15
N SER A 9 -5.34 27.47 -7.38
CA SER A 9 -5.27 26.50 -8.48
C SER A 9 -5.67 25.07 -8.10
N LEU A 10 -6.19 24.83 -6.88
CA LEU A 10 -6.63 23.50 -6.48
C LEU A 10 -7.89 23.10 -7.24
N SER A 11 -7.76 22.12 -8.11
CA SER A 11 -8.87 21.48 -8.81
C SER A 11 -9.07 20.06 -8.27
N VAL A 12 -10.33 19.67 -8.05
CA VAL A 12 -10.69 18.35 -7.55
C VAL A 12 -11.38 17.56 -8.66
N PHE A 13 -10.81 16.41 -8.99
CA PHE A 13 -11.36 15.47 -9.97
C PHE A 13 -11.68 14.15 -9.27
N ARG A 14 -12.71 13.44 -9.74
CA ARG A 14 -13.13 12.17 -9.18
C ARG A 14 -12.81 11.03 -10.13
N PHE A 15 -11.91 10.12 -9.68
CA PHE A 15 -11.63 8.84 -10.31
C PHE A 15 -11.72 7.75 -9.27
N LEU A 16 -12.01 6.51 -9.71
CA LEU A 16 -11.88 5.36 -8.83
C LEU A 16 -10.39 5.03 -8.64
N PRO A 17 -9.96 4.66 -7.43
CA PRO A 17 -8.53 4.46 -7.13
C PRO A 17 -7.83 3.39 -7.96
N TRP A 18 -8.58 2.50 -8.59
CA TRP A 18 -8.10 1.40 -9.45
C TRP A 18 -8.18 1.69 -10.96
N GLU A 19 -8.67 2.85 -11.36
CA GLU A 19 -8.71 3.27 -12.76
C GLU A 19 -7.35 3.84 -13.21
N PHE A 20 -6.28 3.06 -13.07
CA PHE A 20 -4.90 3.51 -13.28
C PHE A 20 -4.66 4.08 -14.67
N ASP A 21 -5.22 3.47 -15.71
CA ASP A 21 -5.07 3.95 -17.08
C ASP A 21 -5.77 5.30 -17.29
N LYS A 22 -6.95 5.49 -16.74
CA LYS A 22 -7.67 6.78 -16.80
C LYS A 22 -6.93 7.87 -16.03
N LEU A 23 -6.37 7.53 -14.87
CA LEU A 23 -5.56 8.46 -14.08
C LEU A 23 -4.29 8.86 -14.83
N ALA A 24 -3.64 7.91 -15.49
CA ALA A 24 -2.46 8.17 -16.29
C ALA A 24 -2.80 8.99 -17.54
N ASP A 25 -3.92 8.72 -18.23
CA ASP A 25 -4.42 9.53 -19.35
C ASP A 25 -4.67 10.96 -18.90
N PHE A 26 -5.35 11.14 -17.77
CA PHE A 26 -5.59 12.46 -17.19
C PHE A 26 -4.29 13.22 -16.91
N ALA A 27 -3.30 12.55 -16.31
CA ALA A 27 -2.02 13.15 -16.01
C ALA A 27 -1.27 13.61 -17.28
N GLN A 28 -1.32 12.82 -18.36
CA GLN A 28 -0.72 13.16 -19.65
C GLN A 28 -1.44 14.33 -20.31
N GLU A 29 -2.77 14.27 -20.41
CA GLU A 29 -3.59 15.29 -21.07
C GLU A 29 -3.52 16.65 -20.39
N ASN A 30 -3.34 16.67 -19.08
CA ASN A 30 -3.27 17.91 -18.29
C ASN A 30 -1.84 18.36 -17.97
N GLY A 31 -0.82 17.70 -18.52
CA GLY A 31 0.58 18.08 -18.33
C GLY A 31 1.03 18.03 -16.87
N ILE A 32 0.57 17.03 -16.11
CA ILE A 32 0.95 16.87 -14.70
C ILE A 32 2.44 16.54 -14.59
N ASP A 33 3.17 17.33 -13.87
CA ASP A 33 4.62 17.19 -13.71
C ASP A 33 5.01 16.10 -12.73
N LEU A 34 4.21 15.89 -11.69
CA LEU A 34 4.44 14.87 -10.67
C LEU A 34 3.12 14.42 -10.06
N THR A 35 2.94 13.12 -9.96
CA THR A 35 1.83 12.49 -9.24
C THR A 35 2.31 11.89 -7.93
N VAL A 36 1.65 12.22 -6.83
CA VAL A 36 1.91 11.65 -5.50
C VAL A 36 0.77 10.73 -5.12
N VAL A 37 1.09 9.47 -4.81
CA VAL A 37 0.10 8.47 -4.42
C VAL A 37 0.12 8.33 -2.90
N GLY A 38 -0.96 8.76 -2.25
CA GLY A 38 -1.09 8.78 -0.80
C GLY A 38 -1.97 7.67 -0.21
N MET A 39 -2.35 6.66 -0.99
CA MET A 39 -3.19 5.54 -0.57
C MET A 39 -2.50 4.21 -0.85
N ASP A 40 -2.65 3.25 0.08
CA ASP A 40 -1.96 1.96 0.01
C ASP A 40 -2.52 1.04 -1.10
N ASP A 41 -3.84 0.96 -1.24
CA ASP A 41 -4.50 0.06 -2.20
C ASP A 41 -4.05 0.29 -3.66
N PRO A 42 -4.02 1.52 -4.19
CA PRO A 42 -3.47 1.77 -5.52
C PRO A 42 -1.98 1.42 -5.66
N LEU A 43 -1.19 1.61 -4.62
CA LEU A 43 0.24 1.25 -4.60
C LEU A 43 0.43 -0.26 -4.72
N VAL A 44 -0.30 -1.03 -3.92
CA VAL A 44 -0.31 -2.50 -3.98
C VAL A 44 -0.88 -2.99 -5.31
N GLY A 45 -1.84 -2.28 -5.87
CA GLY A 45 -2.41 -2.54 -7.19
C GLY A 45 -1.43 -2.30 -8.35
N GLY A 46 -0.39 -1.47 -8.16
CA GLY A 46 0.65 -1.22 -9.15
C GLY A 46 0.52 0.08 -9.94
N ILE A 47 -0.15 1.11 -9.39
CA ILE A 47 -0.30 2.41 -10.07
C ILE A 47 1.04 3.04 -10.45
N VAL A 48 2.07 2.89 -9.60
CA VAL A 48 3.41 3.43 -9.87
C VAL A 48 4.02 2.77 -11.11
N ASP A 49 3.90 1.45 -11.22
CA ASP A 49 4.40 0.70 -12.37
C ASP A 49 3.71 1.15 -13.67
N VAL A 50 2.39 1.39 -13.64
CA VAL A 50 1.61 1.90 -14.78
C VAL A 50 2.08 3.29 -15.20
N PHE A 51 2.26 4.20 -14.25
CA PHE A 51 2.69 5.57 -14.53
C PHE A 51 4.13 5.61 -15.08
N GLU A 52 5.04 4.85 -14.47
CA GLU A 52 6.42 4.76 -14.95
C GLU A 52 6.51 4.17 -16.37
N ALA A 53 5.71 3.14 -16.67
CA ALA A 53 5.66 2.56 -18.02
C ALA A 53 5.21 3.56 -19.09
N ARG A 54 4.48 4.61 -18.72
CA ARG A 54 4.07 5.70 -19.59
C ARG A 54 5.03 6.91 -19.56
N GLY A 55 6.14 6.80 -18.85
CA GLY A 55 7.11 7.90 -18.70
C GLY A 55 6.60 9.04 -17.81
N LEU A 56 5.55 8.82 -17.01
CA LEU A 56 5.02 9.82 -16.09
C LEU A 56 5.80 9.77 -14.77
N ARG A 57 6.13 10.94 -14.24
CA ARG A 57 6.78 11.06 -12.93
C ARG A 57 5.76 10.80 -11.83
N VAL A 58 6.09 9.85 -10.94
CA VAL A 58 5.22 9.43 -9.85
C VAL A 58 6.04 9.22 -8.58
N PHE A 59 5.48 9.61 -7.44
CA PHE A 59 6.06 9.37 -6.14
C PHE A 59 5.24 8.33 -5.39
N GLY A 60 5.89 7.22 -5.05
CA GLY A 60 5.34 6.09 -4.32
C GLY A 60 6.15 4.82 -4.58
N PRO A 61 6.00 3.79 -3.74
CA PRO A 61 6.65 2.51 -3.96
C PRO A 61 6.02 1.77 -5.15
N ARG A 62 6.84 1.04 -5.90
CA ARG A 62 6.37 0.08 -6.90
C ARG A 62 5.63 -1.08 -6.22
N LYS A 63 4.81 -1.81 -6.98
CA LYS A 63 4.01 -2.93 -6.48
C LYS A 63 4.82 -3.93 -5.66
N ASN A 64 6.01 -4.29 -6.11
CA ASN A 64 6.88 -5.25 -5.44
C ASN A 64 7.37 -4.79 -4.05
N ALA A 65 7.45 -3.49 -3.82
CA ALA A 65 7.79 -2.91 -2.52
C ALA A 65 6.54 -2.56 -1.69
N ALA A 66 5.46 -2.15 -2.34
CA ALA A 66 4.19 -1.80 -1.69
C ALA A 66 3.56 -2.98 -0.92
N ILE A 67 3.90 -4.22 -1.28
CA ILE A 67 3.45 -5.42 -0.56
C ILE A 67 3.89 -5.44 0.91
N LEU A 68 4.95 -4.73 1.28
CA LEU A 68 5.37 -4.56 2.68
C LEU A 68 4.27 -3.92 3.54
N GLU A 69 3.51 -2.99 2.97
CA GLU A 69 2.36 -2.38 3.65
C GLU A 69 1.08 -3.19 3.41
N GLY A 70 0.90 -3.71 2.20
CA GLY A 70 -0.31 -4.41 1.79
C GLY A 70 -0.48 -5.83 2.37
N SER A 71 0.58 -6.45 2.88
CA SER A 71 0.53 -7.80 3.45
C SER A 71 1.27 -7.90 4.77
N LYS A 72 0.50 -8.02 5.85
CA LYS A 72 1.05 -8.27 7.21
C LYS A 72 1.88 -9.55 7.27
N ALA A 73 1.39 -10.63 6.67
CA ALA A 73 2.10 -11.91 6.63
C ALA A 73 3.46 -11.76 5.94
N PHE A 74 3.48 -11.15 4.76
CA PHE A 74 4.73 -10.90 4.02
C PHE A 74 5.72 -10.05 4.83
N SER A 75 5.26 -8.95 5.43
CA SER A 75 6.11 -8.09 6.27
C SER A 75 6.69 -8.84 7.46
N LYS A 76 5.88 -9.63 8.15
CA LYS A 76 6.31 -10.42 9.30
C LYS A 76 7.34 -11.49 8.91
N ASP A 77 7.12 -12.19 7.81
CA ASP A 77 8.06 -13.18 7.29
C ASP A 77 9.39 -12.54 6.88
N LEU A 78 9.35 -11.36 6.26
CA LEU A 78 10.53 -10.59 5.92
C LEU A 78 11.31 -10.18 7.19
N MET A 79 10.61 -9.65 8.19
CA MET A 79 11.21 -9.27 9.46
C MET A 79 11.87 -10.46 10.14
N LYS A 80 11.22 -11.62 10.17
CA LYS A 80 11.76 -12.86 10.71
C LYS A 80 13.02 -13.30 9.96
N LYS A 81 12.97 -13.25 8.62
CA LYS A 81 14.09 -13.63 7.75
C LYS A 81 15.35 -12.80 8.01
N TYR A 82 15.20 -11.52 8.25
CA TYR A 82 16.32 -10.59 8.42
C TYR A 82 16.58 -10.19 9.87
N GLY A 83 15.97 -10.88 10.86
CA GLY A 83 16.19 -10.64 12.28
C GLY A 83 15.72 -9.25 12.75
N ILE A 84 14.73 -8.65 12.07
CA ILE A 84 14.17 -7.35 12.47
C ILE A 84 13.23 -7.57 13.66
N PRO A 85 13.39 -6.82 14.76
CA PRO A 85 12.54 -6.97 15.93
C PRO A 85 11.07 -6.72 15.63
N THR A 86 10.22 -7.67 15.98
CA THR A 86 8.76 -7.57 15.84
C THR A 86 8.09 -8.47 16.87
N ALA A 87 6.80 -8.25 17.13
CA ALA A 87 6.02 -9.14 17.99
C ALA A 87 5.94 -10.55 17.37
N ALA A 88 5.90 -11.56 18.23
CA ALA A 88 5.71 -12.95 17.80
C ALA A 88 4.41 -13.08 16.98
N TYR A 89 4.45 -13.91 15.97
CA TYR A 89 3.33 -14.15 15.08
C TYR A 89 3.37 -15.58 14.54
N GLU A 90 2.22 -16.04 14.04
CA GLU A 90 2.10 -17.27 13.28
C GLU A 90 1.06 -17.07 12.16
N ASN A 91 1.34 -17.65 10.99
CA ASN A 91 0.44 -17.62 9.83
C ASN A 91 -0.21 -18.98 9.65
N PHE A 92 -1.54 -18.99 9.39
CA PHE A 92 -2.30 -20.20 9.13
C PHE A 92 -3.04 -20.06 7.81
N HIS A 93 -3.16 -21.17 7.09
CA HIS A 93 -3.89 -21.24 5.81
C HIS A 93 -5.20 -22.01 5.95
N SER A 94 -5.47 -22.58 7.12
CA SER A 94 -6.73 -23.24 7.45
C SER A 94 -7.23 -22.82 8.83
N PRO A 95 -8.56 -22.71 9.03
CA PRO A 95 -9.13 -22.45 10.35
C PRO A 95 -8.78 -23.54 11.38
N GLU A 96 -8.69 -24.78 10.96
CA GLU A 96 -8.42 -25.94 11.79
C GLU A 96 -7.03 -25.83 12.45
N ASP A 97 -6.01 -25.48 11.66
CA ASP A 97 -4.63 -25.30 12.16
C ASP A 97 -4.57 -24.12 13.14
N ALA A 98 -5.28 -23.04 12.84
CA ALA A 98 -5.35 -21.88 13.73
C ALA A 98 -6.01 -22.22 15.07
N ILE A 99 -7.09 -22.98 15.06
CA ILE A 99 -7.79 -23.46 16.27
C ILE A 99 -6.89 -24.37 17.09
N GLU A 100 -6.16 -25.28 16.45
CA GLU A 100 -5.23 -26.17 17.14
C GLU A 100 -4.11 -25.38 17.83
N TYR A 101 -3.53 -24.39 17.13
CA TYR A 101 -2.52 -23.51 17.70
C TYR A 101 -3.05 -22.73 18.91
N LEU A 102 -4.30 -22.23 18.85
CA LEU A 102 -4.92 -21.48 19.95
C LEU A 102 -5.07 -22.27 21.25
N LYS A 103 -5.12 -23.61 21.20
CA LYS A 103 -5.21 -24.45 22.41
C LYS A 103 -3.97 -24.35 23.29
N THR A 104 -2.82 -24.06 22.70
CA THR A 104 -1.53 -23.98 23.37
C THR A 104 -0.92 -22.58 23.35
N ALA A 105 -1.53 -21.64 22.65
CA ALA A 105 -1.04 -20.29 22.50
C ALA A 105 -1.05 -19.51 23.81
N LYS A 106 -0.03 -18.70 24.02
CA LYS A 106 0.05 -17.81 25.19
C LYS A 106 -0.86 -16.61 25.02
N MET A 107 -1.74 -16.40 25.99
CA MET A 107 -2.68 -15.26 25.98
C MET A 107 -2.06 -14.01 26.65
N PRO A 108 -2.48 -12.77 26.24
CA PRO A 108 -3.47 -12.47 25.20
C PRO A 108 -2.90 -12.61 23.77
N ILE A 109 -3.78 -12.88 22.81
CA ILE A 109 -3.44 -13.03 21.39
C ILE A 109 -4.38 -12.19 20.51
N VAL A 110 -3.88 -11.70 19.38
CA VAL A 110 -4.67 -10.95 18.40
C VAL A 110 -4.79 -11.77 17.11
N ILE A 111 -6.00 -12.01 16.68
CA ILE A 111 -6.33 -12.69 15.42
C ILE A 111 -6.64 -11.63 14.38
N LYS A 112 -6.11 -11.81 13.17
CA LYS A 112 -6.34 -10.92 12.02
C LYS A 112 -6.56 -11.76 10.77
N GLY A 113 -7.44 -11.30 9.89
CA GLY A 113 -7.64 -11.82 8.55
C GLY A 113 -7.14 -10.84 7.51
#